data_48182df6878580de1497be30f7c554f9
#
_entry.id   48182df6878580de1497be30f7c554f9
#
_cell.length_a   1.000
_cell.length_b   1.000
_cell.length_c   1.000
_cell.angle_alpha   90.00
_cell.angle_beta   90.00
_cell.angle_gamma   90.00
#
_symmetry.space_group_name_H-M   'P 1'
#
loop_
_entity.id
_entity.type
_entity.pdbx_description
1 polymer ?
#
loop_
_entity_poly.entity_id
_entity_poly.type
_entity_poly.pdbx_seq_one_letter_code
_entity_poly.pdbx_strand_id
1 'polypeptide(L)'
;MKLLEPITINGLSVPNRVAVPAMVTRLSGEDGFINQNVIDRYVRYAEGHVGLIVVEAMAVHHSKSGPLLRISDDSFVPGLTNLARRIHDTSNSKVVPQIIHFLKVARSGWRQTVDMLSLEDIDRIVEEFGDAVARARQAGFDGAELHSAHAYTLASFLSRTNTRQDEYGGKTLEGRLRLIGRVIQNARAKAGKDFPVGVRFDADEFIKDGYTVNDAKVIALRLAQIGVDYLSLSVGGKFEDAVHLQGQVPYPYTGYSGDRAMPGDWYPPVTHAHFSAEIKAYVKANGYETPVATAGKLSNPDDAERLVASGQVDIVAIARGLLADPDWPKKIRNGERDRVIQCDYCNVCKHLDGTHNRVICSLWPQGSLQAPADDPAAKAPQWGSNGANLTATAGKGKITLKWTKAPGAARYDVCRADPMGQLRLEDAVKVTRWEDSNVLAGTRYRYYVRAYTATGQGSSPSNTVFVELPPPDYMTSTMRAEDSVAN
;
A
#
# COMPACT_ATOMS: atom_id res chain seq x y z
N MET A 1 -1.60 20.24 17.04
CA MET A 1 -1.34 19.68 15.67
C MET A 1 -2.69 19.38 15.06
N LYS A 2 -2.96 19.95 13.90
CA LYS A 2 -4.22 19.76 13.18
C LYS A 2 -4.43 18.30 12.74
N LEU A 3 -3.34 17.59 12.52
CA LEU A 3 -3.33 16.15 12.21
C LEU A 3 -4.03 15.31 13.30
N LEU A 4 -3.95 15.74 14.57
CA LEU A 4 -4.53 15.04 15.72
C LEU A 4 -5.94 15.54 16.09
N GLU A 5 -6.46 16.52 15.38
CA GLU A 5 -7.83 17.02 15.55
C GLU A 5 -8.84 16.13 14.80
N PRO A 6 -10.06 16.00 15.32
CA PRO A 6 -11.10 15.22 14.67
C PRO A 6 -11.49 15.78 13.29
N ILE A 7 -12.11 14.93 12.48
CA ILE A 7 -12.77 15.29 11.24
C ILE A 7 -14.11 14.58 11.14
N THR A 8 -15.11 15.25 10.55
CA THR A 8 -16.43 14.65 10.34
C THR A 8 -16.58 14.22 8.87
N ILE A 9 -17.06 13.01 8.65
CA ILE A 9 -17.34 12.41 7.33
C ILE A 9 -18.79 11.91 7.36
N ASN A 10 -19.71 12.59 6.68
CA ASN A 10 -21.15 12.25 6.67
C ASN A 10 -21.70 11.93 8.08
N GLY A 11 -21.50 12.85 9.04
CA GLY A 11 -21.93 12.65 10.43
C GLY A 11 -21.02 11.75 11.27
N LEU A 12 -20.14 10.95 10.68
CA LEU A 12 -19.17 10.13 11.40
C LEU A 12 -18.02 10.99 11.92
N SER A 13 -17.84 11.05 13.24
CA SER A 13 -16.69 11.73 13.87
C SER A 13 -15.48 10.80 13.90
N VAL A 14 -14.46 11.08 13.10
CA VAL A 14 -13.16 10.40 13.07
C VAL A 14 -12.21 11.13 14.03
N PRO A 15 -11.59 10.49 15.02
CA PRO A 15 -10.94 11.16 16.17
C PRO A 15 -9.62 11.88 15.84
N ASN A 16 -9.03 11.62 14.70
CA ASN A 16 -7.88 12.34 14.15
C ASN A 16 -7.77 12.11 12.63
N ARG A 17 -6.85 12.81 11.99
CA ARG A 17 -6.71 12.81 10.53
C ARG A 17 -5.67 11.82 10.00
N VAL A 18 -5.32 10.82 10.81
CA VAL A 18 -4.41 9.73 10.42
C VAL A 18 -5.24 8.50 10.05
N ALA A 19 -5.03 7.97 8.86
CA ALA A 19 -5.66 6.74 8.41
C ALA A 19 -4.61 5.67 8.11
N VAL A 20 -4.91 4.40 8.42
CA VAL A 20 -4.26 3.27 7.77
C VAL A 20 -5.09 2.87 6.54
N PRO A 21 -4.58 3.06 5.32
CA PRO A 21 -5.30 2.66 4.13
C PRO A 21 -5.27 1.14 3.96
N ALA A 22 -6.19 0.61 3.19
CA ALA A 22 -6.26 -0.83 2.92
C ALA A 22 -4.93 -1.38 2.39
N MET A 23 -4.44 -2.42 3.05
CA MET A 23 -3.27 -3.21 2.66
C MET A 23 -3.61 -4.68 2.86
N VAL A 24 -3.56 -5.48 1.80
CA VAL A 24 -3.81 -6.92 1.88
C VAL A 24 -2.76 -7.56 2.79
N THR A 25 -3.22 -8.27 3.81
CA THR A 25 -2.33 -8.88 4.82
C THR A 25 -1.92 -10.31 4.49
N ARG A 26 -2.68 -11.00 3.64
CA ARG A 26 -2.54 -12.43 3.35
C ARG A 26 -2.64 -13.30 4.61
N LEU A 27 -3.30 -12.81 5.65
CA LEU A 27 -3.49 -13.52 6.92
C LEU A 27 -4.77 -14.36 6.96
N SER A 28 -5.76 -14.03 6.11
CA SER A 28 -6.94 -14.90 5.92
C SER A 28 -6.53 -16.23 5.29
N GLY A 29 -7.34 -17.27 5.46
CA GLY A 29 -7.25 -18.46 4.64
C GLY A 29 -7.71 -18.19 3.19
N GLU A 30 -7.59 -19.19 2.32
CA GLU A 30 -8.16 -19.13 0.96
C GLU A 30 -9.70 -19.08 0.97
N ASP A 31 -10.32 -19.43 2.10
CA ASP A 31 -11.76 -19.32 2.37
C ASP A 31 -12.21 -17.86 2.55
N GLY A 32 -11.31 -16.95 2.86
CA GLY A 32 -11.57 -15.52 3.01
C GLY A 32 -12.25 -15.11 4.31
N PHE A 33 -12.33 -15.99 5.30
CA PHE A 33 -12.91 -15.67 6.60
C PHE A 33 -11.95 -14.89 7.50
N ILE A 34 -12.52 -14.09 8.38
CA ILE A 34 -11.79 -13.43 9.47
C ILE A 34 -11.29 -14.51 10.44
N ASN A 35 -10.00 -14.47 10.75
CA ASN A 35 -9.37 -15.31 11.77
C ASN A 35 -8.66 -14.43 12.81
N GLN A 36 -8.12 -15.04 13.86
CA GLN A 36 -7.48 -14.33 14.96
C GLN A 36 -6.28 -13.47 14.50
N ASN A 37 -5.48 -13.92 13.54
CA ASN A 37 -4.33 -13.14 13.04
C ASN A 37 -4.77 -11.85 12.33
N VAL A 38 -5.90 -11.88 11.61
CA VAL A 38 -6.50 -10.69 10.99
C VAL A 38 -6.99 -9.74 12.08
N ILE A 39 -7.73 -10.25 13.08
CA ILE A 39 -8.21 -9.44 14.21
C ILE A 39 -7.05 -8.75 14.92
N ASP A 40 -6.02 -9.50 15.29
CA ASP A 40 -4.86 -8.98 16.01
C ASP A 40 -4.13 -7.89 15.21
N ARG A 41 -4.02 -8.04 13.88
CA ARG A 41 -3.43 -7.03 13.01
C ARG A 41 -4.17 -5.70 13.07
N TYR A 42 -5.51 -5.71 13.03
CA TYR A 42 -6.31 -4.48 13.00
C TYR A 42 -6.52 -3.89 14.39
N VAL A 43 -6.66 -4.73 15.42
CA VAL A 43 -6.67 -4.30 16.83
C VAL A 43 -5.36 -3.57 17.18
N ARG A 44 -4.22 -4.02 16.64
CA ARG A 44 -2.93 -3.37 16.86
C ARG A 44 -2.88 -1.93 16.34
N TYR A 45 -3.57 -1.60 15.23
CA TYR A 45 -3.74 -0.21 14.78
C TYR A 45 -4.66 0.60 15.70
N ALA A 46 -5.70 -0.03 16.23
CA ALA A 46 -6.60 0.62 17.18
C ALA A 46 -5.90 0.97 18.51
N GLU A 47 -5.04 0.08 19.02
CA GLU A 47 -4.19 0.36 20.20
C GLU A 47 -3.26 1.56 20.01
N GLY A 48 -2.83 1.81 18.77
CA GLY A 48 -2.05 2.98 18.36
C GLY A 48 -2.88 4.25 18.14
N HIS A 49 -4.21 4.18 18.35
CA HIS A 49 -5.15 5.30 18.18
C HIS A 49 -5.17 5.88 16.75
N VAL A 50 -5.06 5.04 15.72
CA VAL A 50 -5.28 5.45 14.32
C VAL A 50 -6.72 5.97 14.18
N GLY A 51 -6.91 7.13 13.54
CA GLY A 51 -8.24 7.75 13.40
C GLY A 51 -9.20 6.95 12.55
N LEU A 52 -8.77 6.55 11.35
CA LEU A 52 -9.56 5.75 10.41
C LEU A 52 -8.78 4.49 10.01
N ILE A 53 -9.36 3.33 10.25
CA ILE A 53 -8.80 2.04 9.87
C ILE A 53 -9.57 1.53 8.64
N VAL A 54 -8.92 1.52 7.48
CA VAL A 54 -9.48 0.88 6.28
C VAL A 54 -8.96 -0.56 6.23
N VAL A 55 -9.85 -1.51 6.51
CA VAL A 55 -9.53 -2.94 6.45
C VAL A 55 -9.22 -3.33 5.02
N GLU A 56 -8.27 -4.25 4.84
CA GLU A 56 -7.85 -4.76 3.54
C GLU A 56 -9.01 -5.13 2.62
N ALA A 57 -8.73 -5.13 1.31
CA ALA A 57 -9.72 -5.41 0.28
C ALA A 57 -10.47 -6.73 0.52
N MET A 58 -11.80 -6.66 0.52
CA MET A 58 -12.73 -7.78 0.67
C MET A 58 -13.46 -8.02 -0.64
N ALA A 59 -13.32 -9.23 -1.21
CA ALA A 59 -13.93 -9.57 -2.48
C ALA A 59 -15.45 -9.70 -2.37
N VAL A 60 -16.17 -9.10 -3.33
CA VAL A 60 -17.65 -9.20 -3.42
C VAL A 60 -18.12 -10.49 -4.10
N HIS A 61 -17.23 -11.25 -4.73
CA HIS A 61 -17.53 -12.46 -5.49
C HIS A 61 -16.90 -13.71 -4.85
N HIS A 62 -17.40 -14.88 -5.25
CA HIS A 62 -16.97 -16.18 -4.71
C HIS A 62 -15.68 -16.73 -5.36
N SER A 63 -15.17 -16.11 -6.41
CA SER A 63 -13.97 -16.59 -7.12
C SER A 63 -12.76 -16.63 -6.18
N LYS A 64 -12.02 -17.73 -6.21
CA LYS A 64 -10.78 -17.88 -5.45
C LYS A 64 -9.67 -17.01 -6.05
N SER A 65 -8.94 -16.31 -5.19
CA SER A 65 -7.86 -15.39 -5.59
C SER A 65 -6.68 -15.43 -4.62
N GLY A 66 -6.46 -16.60 -4.02
CA GLY A 66 -5.50 -16.77 -2.90
C GLY A 66 -6.06 -16.23 -1.58
N PRO A 67 -5.21 -16.08 -0.55
CA PRO A 67 -5.63 -15.58 0.77
C PRO A 67 -6.06 -14.11 0.66
N LEU A 68 -7.36 -13.89 0.57
CA LEU A 68 -8.00 -12.58 0.48
C LEU A 68 -9.34 -12.63 1.22
N LEU A 69 -9.62 -11.62 2.03
CA LEU A 69 -10.89 -11.51 2.73
C LEU A 69 -12.07 -11.40 1.76
N ARG A 70 -13.23 -11.82 2.19
CA ARG A 70 -14.49 -11.77 1.43
C ARG A 70 -15.62 -11.16 2.24
N ILE A 71 -16.58 -10.61 1.49
CA ILE A 71 -17.84 -10.08 1.98
C ILE A 71 -18.97 -10.46 0.99
N SER A 72 -18.80 -11.59 0.26
CA SER A 72 -19.62 -12.01 -0.86
C SER A 72 -20.98 -12.55 -0.46
N ASP A 73 -21.14 -12.99 0.77
CA ASP A 73 -22.42 -13.50 1.30
C ASP A 73 -22.51 -13.32 2.83
N ASP A 74 -23.67 -13.67 3.40
CA ASP A 74 -23.98 -13.41 4.81
C ASP A 74 -23.18 -14.31 5.78
N SER A 75 -22.58 -15.41 5.30
CA SER A 75 -21.74 -16.28 6.14
C SER A 75 -20.48 -15.57 6.65
N PHE A 76 -20.03 -14.50 5.98
CA PHE A 76 -18.88 -13.70 6.40
C PHE A 76 -19.23 -12.69 7.51
N VAL A 77 -20.51 -12.30 7.66
CA VAL A 77 -20.95 -11.25 8.59
C VAL A 77 -20.54 -11.52 10.04
N PRO A 78 -20.66 -12.74 10.62
CA PRO A 78 -20.27 -12.96 12.02
C PRO A 78 -18.78 -12.66 12.31
N GLY A 79 -17.88 -13.08 11.41
CA GLY A 79 -16.45 -12.78 11.54
C GLY A 79 -16.13 -11.29 11.41
N LEU A 80 -16.79 -10.63 10.45
CA LEU A 80 -16.68 -9.19 10.23
C LEU A 80 -17.20 -8.39 11.43
N THR A 81 -18.33 -8.83 12.03
CA THR A 81 -18.87 -8.23 13.26
C THR A 81 -17.89 -8.35 14.43
N ASN A 82 -17.27 -9.52 14.59
CA ASN A 82 -16.26 -9.70 15.63
C ASN A 82 -15.06 -8.76 15.42
N LEU A 83 -14.58 -8.61 14.19
CA LEU A 83 -13.49 -7.69 13.87
C LEU A 83 -13.84 -6.25 14.21
N ALA A 84 -14.98 -5.73 13.72
CA ALA A 84 -15.42 -4.36 13.97
C ALA A 84 -15.57 -4.09 15.47
N ARG A 85 -16.26 -5.00 16.19
CA ARG A 85 -16.44 -4.91 17.64
C ARG A 85 -15.11 -4.87 18.39
N ARG A 86 -14.16 -5.75 18.08
CA ARG A 86 -12.85 -5.80 18.73
C ARG A 86 -12.05 -4.51 18.53
N ILE A 87 -12.17 -3.87 17.37
CA ILE A 87 -11.56 -2.56 17.12
C ILE A 87 -12.23 -1.48 17.97
N HIS A 88 -13.55 -1.41 17.98
CA HIS A 88 -14.32 -0.45 18.79
C HIS A 88 -14.11 -0.63 20.30
N ASP A 89 -14.02 -1.88 20.78
CA ASP A 89 -13.73 -2.18 22.19
C ASP A 89 -12.31 -1.71 22.61
N THR A 90 -11.40 -1.55 21.64
CA THR A 90 -10.00 -1.17 21.90
C THR A 90 -9.81 0.35 21.96
N SER A 91 -10.46 1.11 21.08
CA SER A 91 -10.30 2.56 21.00
C SER A 91 -11.44 3.26 20.26
N ASN A 92 -11.38 4.60 20.17
CA ASN A 92 -12.33 5.41 19.41
C ASN A 92 -12.05 5.40 17.89
N SER A 93 -11.13 4.58 17.42
CA SER A 93 -10.83 4.45 15.98
C SER A 93 -12.10 4.10 15.21
N LYS A 94 -12.23 4.68 14.02
CA LYS A 94 -13.29 4.32 13.08
C LYS A 94 -12.78 3.27 12.10
N VAL A 95 -13.64 2.32 11.73
CA VAL A 95 -13.26 1.19 10.90
C VAL A 95 -14.22 1.00 9.73
N VAL A 96 -13.66 0.86 8.52
CA VAL A 96 -14.40 0.63 7.28
C VAL A 96 -13.73 -0.51 6.48
N PRO A 97 -14.46 -1.42 5.83
CA PRO A 97 -13.87 -2.38 4.91
C PRO A 97 -13.61 -1.72 3.55
N GLN A 98 -12.51 -2.08 2.88
CA GLN A 98 -12.38 -1.78 1.46
C GLN A 98 -13.04 -2.91 0.66
N ILE A 99 -13.93 -2.56 -0.27
CA ILE A 99 -14.75 -3.50 -1.04
C ILE A 99 -14.24 -3.54 -2.49
N ILE A 100 -13.94 -4.74 -3.00
CA ILE A 100 -13.30 -4.94 -4.29
C ILE A 100 -14.01 -5.99 -5.15
N HIS A 101 -14.02 -5.74 -6.46
CA HIS A 101 -14.22 -6.73 -7.51
C HIS A 101 -13.00 -6.74 -8.43
N PHE A 102 -12.55 -7.90 -8.87
CA PHE A 102 -11.43 -8.03 -9.80
C PHE A 102 -11.77 -8.92 -10.99
N LEU A 103 -11.19 -8.57 -12.13
CA LEU A 103 -11.26 -9.35 -13.36
C LEU A 103 -10.35 -10.57 -13.27
N LYS A 104 -10.65 -11.61 -14.02
CA LYS A 104 -9.89 -12.87 -14.01
C LYS A 104 -8.49 -12.66 -14.60
N VAL A 105 -7.50 -13.26 -13.95
CA VAL A 105 -6.11 -13.31 -14.44
C VAL A 105 -5.65 -14.75 -14.43
N ALA A 106 -5.19 -15.26 -15.56
CA ALA A 106 -4.66 -16.62 -15.67
C ALA A 106 -3.14 -16.65 -15.47
N ARG A 107 -2.62 -17.80 -15.08
CA ARG A 107 -1.16 -18.03 -14.96
C ARG A 107 -0.40 -17.86 -16.28
N SER A 108 -1.08 -17.99 -17.41
CA SER A 108 -0.51 -17.72 -18.73
C SER A 108 -0.25 -16.24 -19.02
N GLY A 109 -0.64 -15.33 -18.10
CA GLY A 109 -0.63 -13.89 -18.32
C GLY A 109 -1.89 -13.35 -18.99
N TRP A 110 -2.83 -14.22 -19.43
CA TRP A 110 -4.11 -13.76 -19.95
C TRP A 110 -4.90 -13.02 -18.86
N ARG A 111 -5.48 -11.89 -19.26
CA ARG A 111 -6.28 -11.06 -18.37
C ARG A 111 -7.64 -10.75 -19.02
N GLN A 112 -8.70 -10.96 -18.27
CA GLN A 112 -10.04 -10.52 -18.66
C GLN A 112 -10.07 -8.99 -18.75
N THR A 113 -10.67 -8.46 -19.81
CA THR A 113 -10.89 -7.02 -20.00
C THR A 113 -12.36 -6.66 -19.81
N VAL A 114 -12.65 -5.38 -19.60
CA VAL A 114 -14.01 -4.92 -19.31
C VAL A 114 -14.98 -5.13 -20.48
N ASP A 115 -14.50 -5.13 -21.73
CA ASP A 115 -15.32 -5.39 -22.91
C ASP A 115 -15.79 -6.85 -23.02
N MET A 116 -15.17 -7.78 -22.30
CA MET A 116 -15.59 -9.19 -22.18
C MET A 116 -16.76 -9.40 -21.22
N LEU A 117 -17.15 -8.38 -20.46
CA LEU A 117 -18.29 -8.47 -19.54
C LEU A 117 -19.59 -8.20 -20.28
N SER A 118 -20.61 -9.05 -20.08
CA SER A 118 -21.98 -8.79 -20.55
C SER A 118 -22.65 -7.69 -19.73
N LEU A 119 -23.80 -7.20 -20.16
CA LEU A 119 -24.59 -6.26 -19.36
C LEU A 119 -25.13 -6.91 -18.08
N GLU A 120 -25.46 -8.21 -18.13
CA GLU A 120 -25.87 -9.01 -16.97
C GLU A 120 -24.72 -9.16 -15.96
N ASP A 121 -23.45 -9.29 -16.43
CA ASP A 121 -22.28 -9.28 -15.56
C ASP A 121 -22.14 -7.93 -14.85
N ILE A 122 -22.38 -6.82 -15.56
CA ILE A 122 -22.34 -5.49 -15.00
C ILE A 122 -23.44 -5.30 -13.96
N ASP A 123 -24.66 -5.71 -14.25
CA ASP A 123 -25.78 -5.65 -13.30
C ASP A 123 -25.48 -6.46 -12.04
N ARG A 124 -24.93 -7.68 -12.19
CA ARG A 124 -24.50 -8.50 -11.05
C ARG A 124 -23.40 -7.80 -10.23
N ILE A 125 -22.41 -7.18 -10.86
CA ILE A 125 -21.36 -6.44 -10.15
C ILE A 125 -21.95 -5.30 -9.33
N VAL A 126 -22.94 -4.57 -9.87
CA VAL A 126 -23.63 -3.49 -9.14
C VAL A 126 -24.33 -4.04 -7.89
N GLU A 127 -25.05 -5.17 -8.03
CA GLU A 127 -25.74 -5.82 -6.92
C GLU A 127 -24.76 -6.35 -5.86
N GLU A 128 -23.70 -7.03 -6.28
CA GLU A 128 -22.66 -7.56 -5.37
C GLU A 128 -22.00 -6.46 -4.53
N PHE A 129 -21.69 -5.29 -5.11
CA PHE A 129 -21.17 -4.16 -4.36
C PHE A 129 -22.18 -3.58 -3.38
N GLY A 130 -23.43 -3.41 -3.80
CA GLY A 130 -24.49 -2.91 -2.91
C GLY A 130 -24.75 -3.82 -1.73
N ASP A 131 -24.81 -5.14 -1.97
CA ASP A 131 -24.96 -6.15 -0.92
C ASP A 131 -23.76 -6.16 0.04
N ALA A 132 -22.55 -6.02 -0.48
CA ALA A 132 -21.33 -5.93 0.33
C ALA A 132 -21.34 -4.71 1.25
N VAL A 133 -21.78 -3.54 0.76
CA VAL A 133 -21.91 -2.32 1.59
C VAL A 133 -22.99 -2.51 2.66
N ALA A 134 -24.10 -3.15 2.33
CA ALA A 134 -25.16 -3.47 3.31
C ALA A 134 -24.64 -4.43 4.40
N ARG A 135 -23.87 -5.48 4.02
CA ARG A 135 -23.23 -6.40 4.98
C ARG A 135 -22.20 -5.67 5.86
N ALA A 136 -21.46 -4.71 5.31
CA ALA A 136 -20.55 -3.88 6.11
C ALA A 136 -21.32 -3.14 7.21
N ARG A 137 -22.46 -2.50 6.87
CA ARG A 137 -23.32 -1.85 7.86
C ARG A 137 -23.88 -2.86 8.88
N GLN A 138 -24.37 -4.01 8.42
CA GLN A 138 -24.90 -5.09 9.28
C GLN A 138 -23.82 -5.61 10.25
N ALA A 139 -22.56 -5.70 9.81
CA ALA A 139 -21.43 -6.13 10.64
C ALA A 139 -20.96 -5.08 11.64
N GLY A 140 -21.53 -3.87 11.62
CA GLY A 140 -21.19 -2.82 12.58
C GLY A 140 -19.96 -1.99 12.22
N PHE A 141 -19.54 -2.00 10.94
CA PHE A 141 -18.55 -1.04 10.45
C PHE A 141 -19.11 0.40 10.42
N ASP A 142 -18.22 1.39 10.51
CA ASP A 142 -18.59 2.82 10.52
C ASP A 142 -18.84 3.39 9.11
N GLY A 143 -18.59 2.63 8.06
CA GLY A 143 -18.75 3.00 6.66
C GLY A 143 -18.15 1.94 5.74
N ALA A 144 -17.95 2.26 4.46
CA ALA A 144 -17.28 1.40 3.50
C ALA A 144 -16.41 2.24 2.53
N GLU A 145 -15.34 1.65 1.98
CA GLU A 145 -14.53 2.24 0.92
C GLU A 145 -14.61 1.37 -0.34
N LEU A 146 -15.06 1.96 -1.46
CA LEU A 146 -15.10 1.26 -2.75
C LEU A 146 -13.73 1.34 -3.43
N HIS A 147 -13.20 0.18 -3.83
CA HIS A 147 -11.89 0.12 -4.50
C HIS A 147 -12.02 0.33 -6.00
N SER A 148 -11.68 1.54 -6.45
CA SER A 148 -11.69 1.97 -7.85
C SER A 148 -10.30 2.42 -8.32
N ALA A 149 -9.24 1.77 -7.83
CA ALA A 149 -7.85 2.04 -8.16
C ALA A 149 -7.12 0.78 -8.65
N HIS A 150 -5.87 0.92 -9.03
CA HIS A 150 -4.89 -0.14 -9.26
C HIS A 150 -5.29 -1.17 -10.33
N ALA A 151 -6.02 -0.74 -11.38
CA ALA A 151 -6.47 -1.57 -12.49
C ALA A 151 -7.43 -2.73 -12.09
N TYR A 152 -8.11 -2.63 -10.96
CA TYR A 152 -9.22 -3.49 -10.62
C TYR A 152 -10.50 -3.10 -11.38
N THR A 153 -11.58 -3.84 -11.24
CA THR A 153 -12.75 -3.71 -12.12
C THR A 153 -13.28 -2.28 -12.22
N LEU A 154 -13.57 -1.61 -11.10
CA LEU A 154 -14.07 -0.23 -11.15
C LEU A 154 -13.06 0.74 -11.77
N ALA A 155 -11.76 0.57 -11.48
CA ALA A 155 -10.69 1.36 -12.10
C ALA A 155 -10.58 1.12 -13.60
N SER A 156 -10.71 -0.15 -14.05
CA SER A 156 -10.66 -0.49 -15.47
C SER A 156 -11.82 0.12 -16.27
N PHE A 157 -12.99 0.30 -15.64
CA PHE A 157 -14.09 1.06 -16.27
C PHE A 157 -13.80 2.57 -16.32
N LEU A 158 -13.17 3.13 -15.29
CA LEU A 158 -12.77 4.56 -15.25
C LEU A 158 -11.64 4.88 -16.25
N SER A 159 -10.83 3.90 -16.61
CA SER A 159 -9.68 4.09 -17.46
C SER A 159 -10.06 4.60 -18.85
N ARG A 160 -9.21 5.44 -19.45
CA ARG A 160 -9.30 5.81 -20.87
C ARG A 160 -9.04 4.61 -21.79
N THR A 161 -8.37 3.57 -21.29
CA THR A 161 -8.10 2.32 -22.03
C THR A 161 -9.30 1.38 -22.05
N ASN A 162 -10.44 1.75 -21.46
CA ASN A 162 -11.70 1.01 -21.55
C ASN A 162 -12.19 0.97 -23.00
N THR A 163 -12.17 -0.21 -23.61
CA THR A 163 -12.48 -0.44 -25.04
C THR A 163 -13.95 -0.72 -25.33
N ARG A 164 -14.82 -0.73 -24.31
CA ARG A 164 -16.27 -0.94 -24.52
C ARG A 164 -16.88 0.09 -25.46
N GLN A 165 -17.86 -0.37 -26.26
CA GLN A 165 -18.55 0.47 -27.25
C GLN A 165 -20.00 0.81 -26.86
N ASP A 166 -20.46 0.29 -25.70
CA ASP A 166 -21.79 0.56 -25.15
C ASP A 166 -21.79 1.78 -24.22
N GLU A 167 -22.87 1.95 -23.47
CA GLU A 167 -23.04 3.07 -22.52
C GLU A 167 -22.02 3.11 -21.35
N TYR A 168 -21.24 2.02 -21.14
CA TYR A 168 -20.13 1.94 -20.18
C TYR A 168 -18.76 2.15 -20.85
N GLY A 169 -18.74 2.65 -22.08
CA GLY A 169 -17.55 2.75 -22.90
C GLY A 169 -16.59 3.87 -22.47
N GLY A 170 -15.31 3.69 -22.78
CA GLY A 170 -14.23 4.59 -22.38
C GLY A 170 -14.16 5.92 -23.18
N LYS A 171 -14.92 6.08 -24.26
CA LYS A 171 -14.88 7.25 -25.15
C LYS A 171 -15.34 8.55 -24.46
N THR A 172 -16.26 8.45 -23.51
CA THR A 172 -16.78 9.60 -22.76
C THR A 172 -16.53 9.42 -21.27
N LEU A 173 -16.35 10.52 -20.55
CA LEU A 173 -16.20 10.49 -19.09
C LEU A 173 -17.47 9.92 -18.43
N GLU A 174 -18.66 10.27 -18.93
CA GLU A 174 -19.93 9.74 -18.41
C GLU A 174 -20.04 8.21 -18.57
N GLY A 175 -19.58 7.66 -19.70
CA GLY A 175 -19.53 6.22 -19.89
C GLY A 175 -18.59 5.55 -18.90
N ARG A 176 -17.41 6.12 -18.69
CA ARG A 176 -16.42 5.60 -17.73
C ARG A 176 -16.93 5.66 -16.28
N LEU A 177 -17.69 6.67 -15.91
CA LEU A 177 -18.23 6.88 -14.58
C LEU A 177 -19.55 6.11 -14.32
N ARG A 178 -20.18 5.56 -15.36
CA ARG A 178 -21.51 4.96 -15.24
C ARG A 178 -21.55 3.79 -14.27
N LEU A 179 -20.58 2.88 -14.33
CA LEU A 179 -20.56 1.72 -13.42
C LEU A 179 -20.42 2.15 -11.96
N ILE A 180 -19.42 2.99 -11.64
CA ILE A 180 -19.22 3.42 -10.26
C ILE A 180 -20.39 4.25 -9.75
N GLY A 181 -21.03 5.05 -10.60
CA GLY A 181 -22.26 5.79 -10.26
C GLY A 181 -23.41 4.87 -9.88
N ARG A 182 -23.65 3.79 -10.65
CA ARG A 182 -24.66 2.77 -10.34
C ARG A 182 -24.32 2.02 -9.04
N VAL A 183 -23.07 1.67 -8.83
CA VAL A 183 -22.61 1.01 -7.59
C VAL A 183 -22.89 1.90 -6.37
N ILE A 184 -22.56 3.19 -6.42
CA ILE A 184 -22.82 4.12 -5.32
C ILE A 184 -24.33 4.28 -5.08
N GLN A 185 -25.13 4.41 -6.13
CA GLN A 185 -26.59 4.49 -6.02
C GLN A 185 -27.19 3.24 -5.36
N ASN A 186 -26.76 2.05 -5.78
CA ASN A 186 -27.21 0.78 -5.21
C ASN A 186 -26.78 0.62 -3.74
N ALA A 187 -25.50 0.97 -3.43
CA ALA A 187 -25.00 0.97 -2.06
C ALA A 187 -25.81 1.90 -1.14
N ARG A 188 -26.16 3.10 -1.61
CA ARG A 188 -27.02 4.05 -0.87
C ARG A 188 -28.44 3.51 -0.66
N ALA A 189 -28.98 2.84 -1.67
CA ALA A 189 -30.32 2.25 -1.56
C ALA A 189 -30.39 1.13 -0.52
N LYS A 190 -29.33 0.31 -0.43
CA LYS A 190 -29.27 -0.86 0.47
C LYS A 190 -28.74 -0.52 1.87
N ALA A 191 -27.72 0.33 1.97
CA ALA A 191 -27.08 0.66 3.25
C ALA A 191 -27.56 1.98 3.88
N GLY A 192 -28.37 2.78 3.17
CA GLY A 192 -28.86 4.06 3.66
C GLY A 192 -27.89 5.23 3.36
N LYS A 193 -28.42 6.44 3.42
CA LYS A 193 -27.68 7.69 3.10
C LYS A 193 -26.76 8.15 4.24
N ASP A 194 -27.05 7.72 5.45
CA ASP A 194 -26.32 8.03 6.68
C ASP A 194 -25.09 7.13 6.89
N PHE A 195 -24.93 6.07 6.09
CA PHE A 195 -23.76 5.19 6.14
C PHE A 195 -22.66 5.72 5.21
N PRO A 196 -21.49 6.15 5.76
CA PRO A 196 -20.43 6.74 4.96
C PRO A 196 -19.88 5.78 3.90
N VAL A 197 -19.77 6.27 2.65
CA VAL A 197 -19.18 5.55 1.53
C VAL A 197 -18.08 6.39 0.90
N GLY A 198 -16.84 5.96 1.03
CA GLY A 198 -15.69 6.56 0.36
C GLY A 198 -15.33 5.83 -0.93
N VAL A 199 -14.52 6.47 -1.75
CA VAL A 199 -13.97 5.88 -2.98
C VAL A 199 -12.47 6.05 -3.01
N ARG A 200 -11.74 4.92 -3.15
CA ARG A 200 -10.32 4.93 -3.48
C ARG A 200 -10.14 4.82 -4.98
N PHE A 201 -9.48 5.81 -5.60
CA PHE A 201 -9.22 5.83 -7.04
C PHE A 201 -7.84 6.41 -7.36
N ASP A 202 -7.36 6.23 -8.59
CA ASP A 202 -6.05 6.73 -8.99
C ASP A 202 -6.13 8.19 -9.41
N ALA A 203 -5.18 8.99 -8.94
CA ALA A 203 -5.01 10.37 -9.40
C ALA A 203 -4.32 10.44 -10.76
N ASP A 204 -3.57 9.38 -11.11
CA ASP A 204 -2.93 9.19 -12.41
C ASP A 204 -2.69 7.69 -12.60
N GLU A 205 -3.00 7.15 -13.77
CA GLU A 205 -2.80 5.73 -14.07
C GLU A 205 -1.34 5.39 -14.39
N PHE A 206 -0.54 6.38 -14.81
CA PHE A 206 0.85 6.20 -15.25
C PHE A 206 1.04 5.12 -16.32
N ILE A 207 0.06 4.93 -17.18
CA ILE A 207 0.12 4.03 -18.33
C ILE A 207 -0.09 4.80 -19.63
N LYS A 208 0.35 4.22 -20.74
CA LYS A 208 0.10 4.78 -22.07
C LYS A 208 -1.39 4.86 -22.33
N ASP A 209 -1.83 5.99 -22.81
CA ASP A 209 -3.24 6.30 -23.12
C ASP A 209 -4.21 6.24 -21.90
N GLY A 210 -3.68 6.10 -20.69
CA GLY A 210 -4.44 6.19 -19.44
C GLY A 210 -4.87 7.64 -19.12
N TYR A 211 -5.68 7.78 -18.09
CA TYR A 211 -6.04 9.11 -17.61
C TYR A 211 -4.96 9.69 -16.68
N THR A 212 -4.90 11.01 -16.65
CA THR A 212 -3.98 11.79 -15.80
C THR A 212 -4.72 12.57 -14.72
N VAL A 213 -3.99 13.29 -13.89
CA VAL A 213 -4.58 14.15 -12.84
C VAL A 213 -5.64 15.12 -13.37
N ASN A 214 -5.55 15.54 -14.63
CA ASN A 214 -6.58 16.43 -15.22
C ASN A 214 -7.92 15.72 -15.39
N ASP A 215 -7.93 14.46 -15.79
CA ASP A 215 -9.15 13.65 -15.78
C ASP A 215 -9.60 13.33 -14.35
N ALA A 216 -8.66 12.98 -13.47
CA ALA A 216 -8.93 12.66 -12.07
C ALA A 216 -9.62 13.79 -11.30
N LYS A 217 -9.31 15.05 -11.60
CA LYS A 217 -10.02 16.23 -11.05
C LYS A 217 -11.52 16.20 -11.40
N VAL A 218 -11.85 15.89 -12.66
CA VAL A 218 -13.25 15.85 -13.11
C VAL A 218 -13.95 14.59 -12.60
N ILE A 219 -13.25 13.46 -12.52
CA ILE A 219 -13.74 12.24 -11.87
C ILE A 219 -14.08 12.53 -10.40
N ALA A 220 -13.17 13.16 -9.65
CA ALA A 220 -13.37 13.53 -8.25
C ALA A 220 -14.57 14.46 -8.07
N LEU A 221 -14.72 15.46 -8.94
CA LEU A 221 -15.87 16.36 -8.91
C LEU A 221 -17.18 15.58 -9.12
N ARG A 222 -17.23 14.66 -10.10
CA ARG A 222 -18.43 13.84 -10.30
C ARG A 222 -18.71 12.93 -9.11
N LEU A 223 -17.69 12.32 -8.50
CA LEU A 223 -17.85 11.53 -7.29
C LEU A 223 -18.43 12.36 -6.13
N ALA A 224 -17.95 13.60 -5.95
CA ALA A 224 -18.51 14.52 -4.97
C ALA A 224 -19.99 14.88 -5.29
N GLN A 225 -20.32 15.14 -6.56
CA GLN A 225 -21.69 15.46 -7.01
C GLN A 225 -22.69 14.34 -6.75
N ILE A 226 -22.26 13.06 -6.88
CA ILE A 226 -23.13 11.91 -6.60
C ILE A 226 -23.14 11.50 -5.13
N GLY A 227 -22.50 12.28 -4.26
CA GLY A 227 -22.56 12.12 -2.81
C GLY A 227 -21.61 11.09 -2.22
N VAL A 228 -20.40 10.96 -2.77
CA VAL A 228 -19.31 10.23 -2.12
C VAL A 228 -18.83 11.02 -0.90
N ASP A 229 -18.65 10.35 0.24
CA ASP A 229 -18.39 11.00 1.52
C ASP A 229 -16.92 11.34 1.76
N TYR A 230 -15.99 10.63 1.13
CA TYR A 230 -14.56 10.97 1.09
C TYR A 230 -13.87 10.37 -0.13
N LEU A 231 -12.81 11.01 -0.58
CA LEU A 231 -11.97 10.59 -1.70
C LEU A 231 -10.62 10.14 -1.16
N SER A 232 -10.24 8.89 -1.44
CA SER A 232 -8.95 8.32 -1.05
C SER A 232 -8.08 8.14 -2.30
N LEU A 233 -6.97 8.90 -2.38
CA LEU A 233 -6.21 8.95 -3.61
C LEU A 233 -5.03 7.97 -3.62
N SER A 234 -4.88 7.30 -4.74
CA SER A 234 -3.74 6.46 -5.08
C SER A 234 -3.19 6.85 -6.46
N VAL A 235 -2.27 6.08 -6.99
CA VAL A 235 -1.75 6.23 -8.35
C VAL A 235 -1.35 4.86 -8.90
N GLY A 236 -1.37 4.71 -10.21
CA GLY A 236 -0.82 3.58 -10.93
C GLY A 236 -1.57 2.27 -10.81
N GLY A 237 -1.23 1.32 -11.64
CA GLY A 237 -1.89 0.02 -11.77
C GLY A 237 -1.07 -1.16 -11.21
N LYS A 238 -1.76 -2.22 -10.81
CA LYS A 238 -1.10 -3.42 -10.26
C LYS A 238 -0.53 -4.32 -11.35
N PHE A 239 -1.21 -4.42 -12.49
CA PHE A 239 -0.93 -5.43 -13.52
C PHE A 239 -0.76 -4.86 -14.93
N GLU A 240 -1.02 -3.58 -15.18
CA GLU A 240 -1.16 -3.05 -16.54
C GLU A 240 0.14 -3.06 -17.33
N ASP A 241 1.26 -2.81 -16.65
CA ASP A 241 2.60 -2.87 -17.23
C ASP A 241 3.53 -3.79 -16.42
N ALA A 242 2.96 -4.75 -15.70
CA ALA A 242 3.70 -5.67 -14.85
C ALA A 242 4.69 -6.53 -15.66
N VAL A 243 5.79 -6.90 -15.04
CA VAL A 243 6.78 -7.82 -15.64
C VAL A 243 6.17 -9.21 -15.76
N HIS A 244 6.20 -9.74 -17.00
CA HIS A 244 5.73 -11.08 -17.31
C HIS A 244 6.91 -12.05 -17.31
N LEU A 245 6.85 -13.04 -16.44
CA LEU A 245 7.77 -14.18 -16.44
C LEU A 245 7.07 -15.36 -17.10
N GLN A 246 7.78 -16.07 -17.98
CA GLN A 246 7.21 -17.19 -18.73
C GLN A 246 6.61 -18.25 -17.79
N GLY A 247 5.31 -18.59 -18.00
CA GLY A 247 4.60 -19.59 -17.18
C GLY A 247 4.16 -19.13 -15.81
N GLN A 248 4.30 -17.84 -15.48
CA GLN A 248 3.86 -17.26 -14.22
C GLN A 248 2.81 -16.17 -14.42
N VAL A 249 2.01 -15.93 -13.41
CA VAL A 249 1.16 -14.73 -13.36
C VAL A 249 2.04 -13.49 -13.42
N PRO A 250 1.66 -12.42 -14.14
CA PRO A 250 2.42 -11.17 -14.16
C PRO A 250 2.78 -10.75 -12.73
N TYR A 251 4.05 -10.39 -12.52
CA TYR A 251 4.54 -10.01 -11.20
C TYR A 251 3.98 -8.63 -10.83
N PRO A 252 3.06 -8.54 -9.85
CA PRO A 252 2.31 -7.33 -9.59
C PRO A 252 3.20 -6.20 -9.07
N TYR A 253 2.83 -4.95 -9.36
CA TYR A 253 3.52 -3.74 -8.94
C TYR A 253 4.98 -3.59 -9.44
N THR A 254 5.34 -4.21 -10.55
CA THR A 254 6.73 -4.22 -11.04
C THR A 254 6.98 -3.31 -12.23
N GLY A 255 5.95 -2.94 -13.00
CA GLY A 255 6.09 -2.03 -14.12
C GLY A 255 6.25 -0.57 -13.70
N TYR A 256 6.31 0.32 -14.67
CA TYR A 256 6.43 1.77 -14.46
C TYR A 256 5.28 2.33 -13.63
N SER A 257 4.06 1.91 -13.93
CA SER A 257 2.84 2.27 -13.20
C SER A 257 2.82 1.63 -11.81
N GLY A 258 3.03 0.31 -11.74
CA GLY A 258 2.96 -0.45 -10.49
C GLY A 258 4.03 -0.06 -9.48
N ASP A 259 5.20 0.34 -9.93
CA ASP A 259 6.26 0.83 -9.02
C ASP A 259 5.87 2.14 -8.33
N ARG A 260 5.06 2.99 -8.99
CA ARG A 260 4.51 4.21 -8.40
C ARG A 260 3.41 3.95 -7.39
N ALA A 261 2.61 2.91 -7.57
CA ALA A 261 1.55 2.54 -6.62
C ALA A 261 2.13 2.22 -5.23
N MET A 262 3.32 1.60 -5.19
CA MET A 262 4.04 1.28 -3.96
C MET A 262 5.50 1.74 -4.05
N PRO A 263 5.75 3.07 -3.99
CA PRO A 263 7.07 3.64 -4.26
C PRO A 263 8.12 3.17 -3.25
N GLY A 264 9.26 2.74 -3.76
CA GLY A 264 10.42 2.33 -2.97
C GLY A 264 11.17 3.52 -2.34
N ASP A 265 12.30 3.24 -1.72
CA ASP A 265 13.12 4.26 -1.04
C ASP A 265 13.73 5.30 -2.00
N TRP A 266 13.91 4.95 -3.28
CA TRP A 266 14.40 5.86 -4.33
C TRP A 266 13.44 6.96 -4.74
N TYR A 267 12.15 6.87 -4.38
CA TYR A 267 11.20 7.97 -4.58
C TYR A 267 11.34 9.01 -3.47
N PRO A 268 11.11 10.31 -3.75
CA PRO A 268 11.15 11.34 -2.73
C PRO A 268 10.04 11.12 -1.68
N PRO A 269 10.20 11.64 -0.45
CA PRO A 269 9.10 11.72 0.51
C PRO A 269 7.90 12.48 -0.07
N VAL A 270 6.70 12.17 0.44
CA VAL A 270 5.46 12.88 0.09
C VAL A 270 5.13 12.82 -1.41
N THR A 271 5.52 11.74 -2.06
CA THR A 271 5.64 11.66 -3.53
C THR A 271 4.33 11.89 -4.30
N HIS A 272 3.16 11.62 -3.69
CA HIS A 272 1.85 11.75 -4.39
C HIS A 272 0.97 12.90 -3.88
N ALA A 273 1.39 13.61 -2.83
CA ALA A 273 0.50 14.59 -2.18
C ALA A 273 0.11 15.77 -3.08
N HIS A 274 0.93 16.12 -4.06
CA HIS A 274 0.63 17.19 -5.01
C HIS A 274 -0.62 16.88 -5.84
N PHE A 275 -0.81 15.62 -6.29
CA PHE A 275 -2.03 15.20 -6.98
C PHE A 275 -3.27 15.38 -6.11
N SER A 276 -3.18 14.97 -4.84
CA SER A 276 -4.28 15.09 -3.89
C SER A 276 -4.63 16.55 -3.61
N ALA A 277 -3.62 17.41 -3.49
CA ALA A 277 -3.80 18.86 -3.30
C ALA A 277 -4.50 19.52 -4.51
N GLU A 278 -4.09 19.17 -5.72
CA GLU A 278 -4.71 19.67 -6.95
C GLU A 278 -6.17 19.22 -7.08
N ILE A 279 -6.45 17.95 -6.82
CA ILE A 279 -7.80 17.38 -6.87
C ILE A 279 -8.69 18.05 -5.82
N LYS A 280 -8.21 18.18 -4.58
CA LYS A 280 -8.96 18.85 -3.51
C LYS A 280 -9.28 20.30 -3.87
N ALA A 281 -8.27 21.05 -4.35
CA ALA A 281 -8.47 22.44 -4.76
C ALA A 281 -9.53 22.57 -5.86
N TYR A 282 -9.52 21.65 -6.84
CA TYR A 282 -10.49 21.63 -7.92
C TYR A 282 -11.90 21.32 -7.43
N VAL A 283 -12.09 20.30 -6.60
CA VAL A 283 -13.37 19.91 -6.02
C VAL A 283 -13.95 21.06 -5.19
N LYS A 284 -13.11 21.68 -4.35
CA LYS A 284 -13.50 22.84 -3.53
C LYS A 284 -13.87 24.07 -4.37
N ALA A 285 -13.11 24.38 -5.40
CA ALA A 285 -13.41 25.50 -6.32
C ALA A 285 -14.77 25.33 -7.04
N ASN A 286 -15.24 24.08 -7.15
CA ASN A 286 -16.57 23.76 -7.69
C ASN A 286 -17.67 23.62 -6.63
N GLY A 287 -17.43 24.06 -5.38
CA GLY A 287 -18.44 24.16 -4.32
C GLY A 287 -18.66 22.90 -3.49
N TYR A 288 -17.73 21.94 -3.51
CA TYR A 288 -17.83 20.71 -2.72
C TYR A 288 -16.71 20.63 -1.67
N GLU A 289 -17.10 20.32 -0.43
CA GLU A 289 -16.16 20.16 0.71
C GLU A 289 -15.89 18.67 1.02
N THR A 290 -15.97 17.79 0.02
CA THR A 290 -15.70 16.35 0.19
C THR A 290 -14.26 16.13 0.66
N PRO A 291 -14.05 15.48 1.81
CA PRO A 291 -12.72 15.24 2.36
C PRO A 291 -11.82 14.43 1.42
N VAL A 292 -10.55 14.82 1.33
CA VAL A 292 -9.55 14.16 0.48
C VAL A 292 -8.44 13.57 1.35
N ALA A 293 -8.23 12.25 1.20
CA ALA A 293 -7.12 11.51 1.80
C ALA A 293 -6.00 11.33 0.78
N THR A 294 -4.76 11.50 1.23
CA THR A 294 -3.54 11.28 0.43
C THR A 294 -2.69 10.16 1.00
N ALA A 295 -2.01 9.42 0.14
CA ALA A 295 -1.01 8.42 0.49
C ALA A 295 0.29 8.64 -0.29
N GLY A 296 1.37 7.93 0.05
CA GLY A 296 2.65 7.94 -0.69
C GLY A 296 3.82 8.50 0.11
N LYS A 297 4.54 7.63 0.83
CA LYS A 297 5.73 7.94 1.63
C LYS A 297 5.53 9.05 2.66
N LEU A 298 4.49 8.91 3.51
CA LEU A 298 4.03 9.91 4.48
C LEU A 298 4.32 9.53 5.93
N SER A 299 5.33 8.73 6.21
CA SER A 299 5.64 8.31 7.60
C SER A 299 6.31 9.39 8.45
N ASN A 300 6.79 10.50 7.85
CA ASN A 300 7.34 11.62 8.59
C ASN A 300 6.22 12.48 9.20
N PRO A 301 6.21 12.70 10.54
CA PRO A 301 5.16 13.45 11.20
C PRO A 301 5.05 14.94 10.81
N ASP A 302 6.18 15.58 10.49
CA ASP A 302 6.20 16.99 10.14
C ASP A 302 5.63 17.21 8.73
N ASP A 303 5.93 16.30 7.80
CA ASP A 303 5.32 16.32 6.46
C ASP A 303 3.80 16.06 6.53
N ALA A 304 3.37 15.11 7.34
CA ALA A 304 1.96 14.80 7.55
C ALA A 304 1.20 15.99 8.13
N GLU A 305 1.74 16.63 9.19
CA GLU A 305 1.16 17.85 9.77
C GLU A 305 1.11 19.00 8.78
N ARG A 306 2.19 19.26 8.05
CA ARG A 306 2.27 20.33 7.06
C ARG A 306 1.18 20.22 6.01
N LEU A 307 0.93 19.03 5.48
CA LEU A 307 -0.11 18.80 4.46
C LEU A 307 -1.52 19.08 4.98
N VAL A 308 -1.81 18.66 6.21
CA VAL A 308 -3.13 18.89 6.83
C VAL A 308 -3.28 20.33 7.29
N ALA A 309 -2.26 20.89 7.94
CA ALA A 309 -2.30 22.25 8.47
C ALA A 309 -2.43 23.32 7.38
N SER A 310 -1.77 23.09 6.22
CA SER A 310 -1.89 23.96 5.04
C SER A 310 -3.22 23.81 4.29
N GLY A 311 -4.04 22.82 4.63
CA GLY A 311 -5.30 22.54 3.96
C GLY A 311 -5.15 21.85 2.60
N GLN A 312 -3.96 21.39 2.23
CA GLN A 312 -3.71 20.67 0.97
C GLN A 312 -4.47 19.33 0.93
N VAL A 313 -4.61 18.68 2.07
CA VAL A 313 -5.40 17.46 2.22
C VAL A 313 -6.16 17.47 3.54
N ASP A 314 -7.11 16.56 3.74
CA ASP A 314 -7.89 16.46 4.96
C ASP A 314 -7.44 15.31 5.86
N ILE A 315 -6.96 14.23 5.23
CA ILE A 315 -6.55 12.97 5.89
C ILE A 315 -5.23 12.53 5.28
N VAL A 316 -4.31 12.07 6.14
CA VAL A 316 -3.04 11.46 5.74
C VAL A 316 -3.13 9.95 5.93
N ALA A 317 -3.06 9.21 4.82
CA ALA A 317 -3.13 7.75 4.80
C ALA A 317 -1.72 7.16 4.81
N ILE A 318 -1.32 6.59 5.94
CA ILE A 318 0.01 6.06 6.19
C ILE A 318 -0.06 4.53 6.17
N ALA A 319 0.35 3.89 5.06
CA ALA A 319 0.33 2.43 4.93
C ALA A 319 1.52 1.78 5.64
N ARG A 320 2.66 1.77 4.97
CA ARG A 320 3.87 1.06 5.42
C ARG A 320 4.48 1.66 6.69
N GLY A 321 4.29 2.97 6.93
CA GLY A 321 4.71 3.61 8.18
C GLY A 321 3.95 3.05 9.39
N LEU A 322 2.63 2.89 9.29
CA LEU A 322 1.81 2.29 10.36
C LEU A 322 2.00 0.76 10.44
N LEU A 323 2.34 0.09 9.33
CA LEU A 323 2.76 -1.30 9.39
C LEU A 323 4.06 -1.44 10.21
N ALA A 324 5.01 -0.53 10.03
CA ALA A 324 6.26 -0.52 10.81
C ALA A 324 6.03 -0.16 12.27
N ASP A 325 5.22 0.87 12.53
CA ASP A 325 4.91 1.40 13.86
C ASP A 325 3.42 1.74 13.99
N PRO A 326 2.59 0.80 14.44
CA PRO A 326 1.17 1.08 14.70
C PRO A 326 0.92 2.14 15.76
N ASP A 327 1.87 2.35 16.69
CA ASP A 327 1.78 3.37 17.75
C ASP A 327 2.16 4.78 17.27
N TRP A 328 2.42 4.97 15.99
CA TRP A 328 2.80 6.26 15.41
C TRP A 328 1.88 7.42 15.87
N PRO A 329 0.52 7.36 15.78
CA PRO A 329 -0.34 8.47 16.23
C PRO A 329 -0.25 8.71 17.75
N LYS A 330 -0.15 7.64 18.52
CA LYS A 330 -0.01 7.70 19.99
C LYS A 330 1.30 8.36 20.39
N LYS A 331 2.42 7.96 19.78
CA LYS A 331 3.74 8.54 20.02
C LYS A 331 3.78 10.03 19.65
N ILE A 332 3.18 10.41 18.51
CA ILE A 332 3.12 11.83 18.12
C ILE A 332 2.29 12.65 19.12
N ARG A 333 1.15 12.12 19.59
CA ARG A 333 0.31 12.76 20.59
C ARG A 333 1.05 12.99 21.91
N ASN A 334 1.89 12.06 22.31
CA ASN A 334 2.68 12.10 23.54
C ASN A 334 3.97 12.93 23.40
N GLY A 335 4.30 13.48 22.23
CA GLY A 335 5.54 14.20 21.99
C GLY A 335 6.78 13.30 21.80
N GLU A 336 6.57 12.00 21.62
CA GLU A 336 7.61 10.96 21.53
C GLU A 336 8.04 10.69 20.07
N ARG A 337 8.24 11.74 19.26
CA ARG A 337 8.53 11.64 17.83
C ARG A 337 9.80 10.87 17.50
N ASP A 338 10.80 10.98 18.32
CA ASP A 338 12.09 10.29 18.24
C ASP A 338 11.99 8.77 18.46
N ARG A 339 10.88 8.31 19.05
CA ARG A 339 10.57 6.89 19.26
C ARG A 339 9.80 6.26 18.08
N VAL A 340 9.37 7.04 17.11
CA VAL A 340 8.66 6.53 15.94
C VAL A 340 9.61 5.66 15.10
N ILE A 341 9.18 4.41 14.86
CA ILE A 341 9.91 3.48 13.98
C ILE A 341 9.64 3.88 12.53
N GLN A 342 10.65 4.47 11.88
CA GLN A 342 10.54 4.92 10.50
C GLN A 342 10.56 3.75 9.53
N CYS A 343 9.57 3.70 8.62
CA CYS A 343 9.61 2.78 7.48
C CYS A 343 10.74 3.21 6.53
N ASP A 344 11.57 2.26 6.12
CA ASP A 344 12.66 2.44 5.15
C ASP A 344 12.23 2.28 3.68
N TYR A 345 10.95 1.94 3.47
CA TYR A 345 10.40 1.68 2.14
C TYR A 345 11.10 0.56 1.37
N CYS A 346 11.63 -0.43 2.08
CA CYS A 346 12.33 -1.61 1.53
C CYS A 346 11.47 -2.49 0.62
N ASN A 347 10.14 -2.31 0.67
CA ASN A 347 9.19 -3.07 -0.15
C ASN A 347 9.14 -4.60 0.10
N VAL A 348 9.69 -5.10 1.21
CA VAL A 348 9.52 -6.51 1.61
C VAL A 348 8.04 -6.88 1.72
N CYS A 349 7.22 -6.00 2.34
CA CYS A 349 5.77 -6.18 2.43
C CYS A 349 5.08 -6.21 1.05
N LYS A 350 5.54 -5.39 0.08
CA LYS A 350 5.09 -5.41 -1.33
C LYS A 350 5.38 -6.75 -1.99
N HIS A 351 6.60 -7.26 -1.81
CA HIS A 351 7.02 -8.56 -2.34
C HIS A 351 6.17 -9.71 -1.76
N LEU A 352 5.94 -9.70 -0.45
CA LEU A 352 5.14 -10.72 0.23
C LEU A 352 3.69 -10.72 -0.26
N ASP A 353 3.05 -9.54 -0.43
CA ASP A 353 1.72 -9.45 -1.04
C ASP A 353 1.71 -10.00 -2.47
N GLY A 354 2.67 -9.58 -3.29
CA GLY A 354 2.78 -10.00 -4.68
C GLY A 354 3.00 -11.51 -4.87
N THR A 355 3.62 -12.16 -3.90
CA THR A 355 3.90 -13.62 -3.88
C THR A 355 2.89 -14.42 -3.05
N HIS A 356 1.78 -13.78 -2.62
CA HIS A 356 0.72 -14.38 -1.80
C HIS A 356 1.21 -14.95 -0.46
N ASN A 357 2.27 -14.37 0.09
CA ASN A 357 2.79 -14.69 1.41
C ASN A 357 2.24 -13.73 2.46
N ARG A 358 2.19 -14.18 3.72
CA ARG A 358 1.77 -13.35 4.86
C ARG A 358 2.58 -12.06 4.92
N VAL A 359 1.90 -10.93 4.84
CA VAL A 359 2.55 -9.62 4.84
C VAL A 359 3.00 -9.24 6.24
N ILE A 360 4.29 -9.06 6.39
CA ILE A 360 4.95 -8.61 7.61
C ILE A 360 5.85 -7.41 7.31
N CYS A 361 6.26 -6.68 8.34
CA CYS A 361 7.32 -5.70 8.23
C CYS A 361 8.68 -6.35 8.54
N SER A 362 9.70 -6.05 7.74
CA SER A 362 11.08 -6.51 7.97
C SER A 362 11.69 -6.00 9.28
N LEU A 363 11.06 -4.98 9.91
CA LEU A 363 11.48 -4.40 11.18
C LEU A 363 10.98 -5.17 12.40
N TRP A 364 10.01 -6.07 12.21
CA TRP A 364 9.48 -6.86 13.30
C TRP A 364 10.41 -7.99 13.70
N PRO A 365 10.31 -8.50 14.94
CA PRO A 365 11.04 -9.69 15.35
C PRO A 365 10.78 -10.84 14.40
N GLN A 366 11.81 -11.64 14.13
CA GLN A 366 11.71 -12.80 13.24
C GLN A 366 10.59 -13.75 13.69
N GLY A 367 9.74 -14.17 12.75
CA GLY A 367 8.58 -15.04 13.00
C GLY A 367 7.36 -14.34 13.54
N SER A 368 7.41 -13.03 13.84
CA SER A 368 6.25 -12.28 14.29
C SER A 368 5.29 -11.99 13.12
N LEU A 369 4.00 -12.18 13.35
CA LEU A 369 2.92 -11.79 12.44
C LEU A 369 2.31 -10.43 12.80
N GLN A 370 2.74 -9.83 13.91
CA GLN A 370 2.27 -8.56 14.44
C GLN A 370 3.43 -7.64 14.76
N ALA A 371 3.19 -6.34 14.69
CA ALA A 371 4.10 -5.36 15.27
C ALA A 371 4.22 -5.61 16.78
N PRO A 372 5.43 -5.56 17.35
CA PRO A 372 5.59 -5.67 18.79
C PRO A 372 4.82 -4.55 19.49
N ALA A 373 4.36 -4.82 20.71
CA ALA A 373 3.82 -3.79 21.57
C ALA A 373 4.86 -2.70 21.83
N ASP A 374 4.43 -1.45 21.94
CA ASP A 374 5.34 -0.37 22.31
C ASP A 374 5.85 -0.59 23.74
N ASP A 375 7.15 -0.62 23.90
CA ASP A 375 7.82 -0.66 25.19
C ASP A 375 8.54 0.68 25.42
N PRO A 376 8.02 1.55 26.29
CA PRO A 376 8.66 2.83 26.58
C PRO A 376 10.08 2.72 27.16
N ALA A 377 10.41 1.59 27.77
CA ALA A 377 11.75 1.34 28.32
C ALA A 377 12.72 0.79 27.26
N ALA A 378 12.21 0.27 26.15
CA ALA A 378 13.03 -0.27 25.09
C ALA A 378 13.65 0.84 24.26
N LYS A 379 14.97 0.88 24.23
CA LYS A 379 15.72 1.76 23.33
C LYS A 379 16.19 0.98 22.13
N ALA A 380 15.66 1.31 20.95
CA ALA A 380 16.23 0.81 19.70
C ALA A 380 17.74 1.14 19.62
N PRO A 381 18.58 0.26 19.07
CA PRO A 381 19.96 0.59 18.85
C PRO A 381 20.06 1.86 18.02
N GLN A 382 20.97 2.75 18.38
CA GLN A 382 21.21 3.98 17.63
C GLN A 382 22.61 3.91 16.99
N TRP A 383 22.72 4.35 15.75
CA TRP A 383 24.01 4.59 15.15
C TRP A 383 24.67 5.78 15.88
N GLY A 384 25.97 5.69 16.16
CA GLY A 384 26.69 6.81 16.74
C GLY A 384 26.65 8.06 15.87
N SER A 385 27.15 9.18 16.35
CA SER A 385 27.15 10.48 15.66
C SER A 385 27.72 10.44 14.22
N ASN A 386 28.60 9.48 13.94
CA ASN A 386 29.18 9.26 12.61
C ASN A 386 28.36 8.29 11.74
N GLY A 387 27.18 7.89 12.18
CA GLY A 387 26.34 6.92 11.48
C GLY A 387 26.91 5.50 11.48
N ALA A 388 26.35 4.64 10.65
CA ALA A 388 26.78 3.23 10.50
C ALA A 388 28.09 3.09 9.74
N ASN A 389 28.47 4.08 8.92
CA ASN A 389 29.63 4.04 8.02
C ASN A 389 29.75 2.72 7.25
N LEU A 390 28.61 2.25 6.74
CA LEU A 390 28.60 1.05 5.91
C LEU A 390 29.44 1.27 4.67
N THR A 391 30.34 0.33 4.41
CA THR A 391 31.19 0.26 3.21
C THR A 391 31.02 -1.09 2.52
N ALA A 392 31.18 -1.11 1.20
CA ALA A 392 31.16 -2.31 0.39
C ALA A 392 32.42 -2.36 -0.48
N THR A 393 33.05 -3.51 -0.55
CA THR A 393 34.25 -3.74 -1.38
C THR A 393 34.03 -4.96 -2.25
N ALA A 394 34.14 -4.79 -3.56
CA ALA A 394 34.12 -5.89 -4.51
C ALA A 394 35.45 -6.67 -4.47
N GLY A 395 35.35 -7.98 -4.46
CA GLY A 395 36.49 -8.91 -4.54
C GLY A 395 36.25 -9.97 -5.61
N LYS A 396 37.13 -10.97 -5.70
CA LYS A 396 36.94 -12.09 -6.63
C LYS A 396 35.71 -12.92 -6.21
N GLY A 397 34.60 -12.73 -6.97
CA GLY A 397 33.34 -13.48 -6.79
C GLY A 397 32.59 -13.18 -5.50
N LYS A 398 32.91 -12.13 -4.76
CA LYS A 398 32.21 -11.74 -3.53
C LYS A 398 32.23 -10.25 -3.27
N ILE A 399 31.25 -9.80 -2.47
CA ILE A 399 31.19 -8.45 -1.93
C ILE A 399 31.38 -8.53 -0.41
N THR A 400 32.30 -7.74 0.11
CA THR A 400 32.53 -7.62 1.55
C THR A 400 31.94 -6.33 2.07
N LEU A 401 31.06 -6.43 3.06
CA LEU A 401 30.45 -5.32 3.79
C LEU A 401 31.13 -5.14 5.15
N LYS A 402 31.32 -3.90 5.57
CA LYS A 402 31.78 -3.55 6.92
C LYS A 402 31.03 -2.31 7.41
N TRP A 403 30.72 -2.27 8.70
CA TRP A 403 30.02 -1.14 9.34
C TRP A 403 30.51 -0.92 10.76
N THR A 404 30.15 0.21 11.36
CA THR A 404 30.45 0.51 12.76
C THR A 404 29.45 -0.18 13.70
N LYS A 405 29.88 -0.51 14.91
CA LYS A 405 29.00 -1.10 15.92
C LYS A 405 27.95 -0.07 16.37
N ALA A 406 26.66 -0.47 16.40
CA ALA A 406 25.61 0.30 17.02
C ALA A 406 25.51 -0.07 18.52
N PRO A 407 25.60 0.90 19.45
CA PRO A 407 25.37 0.66 20.86
C PRO A 407 24.01 0.00 21.10
N GLY A 408 23.96 -1.01 21.95
CA GLY A 408 22.74 -1.77 22.25
C GLY A 408 22.37 -2.86 21.22
N ALA A 409 23.12 -2.98 20.12
CA ALA A 409 22.85 -4.02 19.12
C ALA A 409 23.30 -5.40 19.60
N ALA A 410 22.41 -6.37 19.51
CA ALA A 410 22.64 -7.78 19.71
C ALA A 410 22.90 -8.52 18.38
N ARG A 411 22.36 -8.01 17.27
CA ARG A 411 22.54 -8.55 15.92
C ARG A 411 22.34 -7.46 14.85
N TYR A 412 22.70 -7.78 13.63
CA TYR A 412 22.50 -6.95 12.44
C TYR A 412 21.83 -7.75 11.34
N ASP A 413 20.87 -7.15 10.68
CA ASP A 413 20.29 -7.69 9.46
C ASP A 413 20.92 -6.96 8.26
N VAL A 414 21.43 -7.72 7.32
CA VAL A 414 21.99 -7.22 6.05
C VAL A 414 20.92 -7.35 4.98
N CYS A 415 20.57 -6.24 4.36
CA CYS A 415 19.58 -6.17 3.31
C CYS A 415 20.24 -5.92 1.96
N ARG A 416 19.83 -6.68 0.94
CA ARG A 416 20.28 -6.55 -0.44
C ARG A 416 19.09 -6.32 -1.38
N ALA A 417 19.21 -5.37 -2.31
CA ALA A 417 18.30 -5.25 -3.43
C ALA A 417 18.65 -6.30 -4.50
N ASP A 418 17.63 -7.00 -4.99
CA ASP A 418 17.78 -7.86 -6.16
C ASP A 418 17.71 -7.04 -7.48
N PRO A 419 18.02 -7.64 -8.64
CA PRO A 419 17.94 -6.96 -9.94
C PRO A 419 16.55 -6.39 -10.28
N MET A 420 15.50 -6.86 -9.62
CA MET A 420 14.12 -6.36 -9.77
C MET A 420 13.81 -5.18 -8.85
N GLY A 421 14.80 -4.65 -8.13
CA GLY A 421 14.63 -3.56 -7.17
C GLY A 421 14.06 -3.97 -5.82
N GLN A 422 13.84 -5.25 -5.58
CA GLN A 422 13.33 -5.78 -4.32
C GLN A 422 14.47 -5.96 -3.31
N LEU A 423 14.17 -5.63 -2.05
CA LEU A 423 15.12 -5.85 -0.95
C LEU A 423 14.86 -7.22 -0.33
N ARG A 424 15.93 -7.95 -0.13
CA ARG A 424 15.94 -9.21 0.59
C ARG A 424 16.71 -9.07 1.88
N LEU A 425 16.20 -9.73 2.93
CA LEU A 425 16.97 -9.95 4.14
C LEU A 425 17.91 -11.14 3.87
N GLU A 426 19.21 -10.88 3.87
CA GLU A 426 20.19 -11.91 3.56
C GLU A 426 20.57 -12.72 4.82
N ASP A 427 20.94 -12.04 5.89
CA ASP A 427 21.39 -12.77 7.09
C ASP A 427 21.28 -11.91 8.36
N ALA A 428 21.22 -12.56 9.52
CA ALA A 428 21.24 -11.95 10.84
C ALA A 428 22.61 -12.19 11.48
N VAL A 429 23.49 -11.20 11.42
CA VAL A 429 24.88 -11.32 11.85
C VAL A 429 25.13 -10.68 13.22
N LYS A 430 26.04 -11.25 14.01
CA LYS A 430 26.42 -10.74 15.34
C LYS A 430 27.71 -9.91 15.31
N VAL A 431 28.31 -9.79 14.15
CA VAL A 431 29.57 -9.05 13.92
C VAL A 431 29.32 -7.89 12.95
N THR A 432 30.26 -6.96 12.84
CA THR A 432 30.15 -5.78 11.99
C THR A 432 30.81 -5.97 10.62
N ARG A 433 30.76 -7.19 10.13
CA ARG A 433 31.26 -7.59 8.81
C ARG A 433 30.41 -8.74 8.26
N TRP A 434 30.17 -8.72 6.96
CA TRP A 434 29.49 -9.80 6.27
C TRP A 434 30.01 -9.92 4.82
N GLU A 435 29.96 -11.13 4.25
CA GLU A 435 30.41 -11.38 2.87
C GLU A 435 29.27 -12.02 2.07
N ASP A 436 28.93 -11.39 0.97
CA ASP A 436 28.02 -11.90 -0.03
C ASP A 436 28.82 -12.63 -1.13
N SER A 437 28.72 -13.95 -1.17
CA SER A 437 29.32 -14.78 -2.22
C SER A 437 28.28 -15.22 -3.28
N ASN A 438 27.00 -14.88 -3.08
CA ASN A 438 25.94 -15.18 -4.03
C ASN A 438 25.65 -13.95 -4.92
N VAL A 439 26.68 -13.53 -5.65
CA VAL A 439 26.68 -12.32 -6.50
C VAL A 439 27.26 -12.63 -7.87
N LEU A 440 26.67 -12.02 -8.88
CA LEU A 440 27.11 -12.14 -10.27
C LEU A 440 28.06 -10.98 -10.64
N ALA A 441 29.12 -11.31 -11.36
CA ALA A 441 29.99 -10.31 -11.97
C ALA A 441 29.22 -9.49 -13.03
N GLY A 442 29.57 -8.19 -13.19
CA GLY A 442 28.86 -7.28 -14.07
C GLY A 442 27.49 -6.82 -13.55
N THR A 443 27.15 -7.14 -12.30
CA THR A 443 25.89 -6.75 -11.69
C THR A 443 26.10 -5.77 -10.56
N ARG A 444 25.28 -4.72 -10.53
CA ARG A 444 25.30 -3.70 -9.48
C ARG A 444 24.32 -4.08 -8.37
N TYR A 445 24.81 -4.13 -7.14
CA TYR A 445 24.04 -4.44 -5.95
C TYR A 445 23.93 -3.23 -5.03
N ARG A 446 22.88 -3.22 -4.22
CA ARG A 446 22.62 -2.21 -3.21
C ARG A 446 22.47 -2.89 -1.85
N TYR A 447 23.18 -2.37 -0.84
CA TYR A 447 23.10 -2.89 0.53
C TYR A 447 22.85 -1.79 1.53
N TYR A 448 22.16 -2.15 2.60
CA TYR A 448 22.14 -1.43 3.86
C TYR A 448 22.05 -2.43 5.03
N VAL A 449 22.29 -1.96 6.25
CA VAL A 449 22.31 -2.77 7.46
C VAL A 449 21.39 -2.15 8.50
N ARG A 450 20.72 -2.97 9.30
CA ARG A 450 19.98 -2.56 10.50
C ARG A 450 20.53 -3.27 11.72
N ALA A 451 20.58 -2.57 12.83
CA ALA A 451 20.95 -3.11 14.12
C ALA A 451 19.68 -3.44 14.92
N TYR A 452 19.71 -4.55 15.68
CA TYR A 452 18.59 -4.99 16.50
C TYR A 452 19.04 -5.28 17.92
N THR A 453 18.17 -4.94 18.91
CA THR A 453 18.31 -5.43 20.28
C THR A 453 18.08 -6.94 20.35
N ALA A 454 18.38 -7.55 21.49
CA ALA A 454 18.03 -8.94 21.77
C ALA A 454 16.52 -9.20 21.76
N THR A 455 15.71 -8.16 22.05
CA THR A 455 14.25 -8.19 22.07
C THR A 455 13.61 -7.81 20.73
N GLY A 456 14.44 -7.52 19.70
CA GLY A 456 13.97 -7.36 18.32
C GLY A 456 13.64 -5.92 17.91
N GLN A 457 13.94 -4.89 18.74
CA GLN A 457 13.78 -3.51 18.31
C GLN A 457 14.87 -3.13 17.32
N GLY A 458 14.48 -2.59 16.16
CA GLY A 458 15.38 -2.21 15.08
C GLY A 458 15.80 -0.74 15.11
N SER A 459 17.04 -0.47 14.72
CA SER A 459 17.55 0.89 14.46
C SER A 459 16.96 1.47 13.17
N SER A 460 17.19 2.76 12.92
CA SER A 460 17.16 3.30 11.56
C SER A 460 18.11 2.51 10.64
N PRO A 461 17.86 2.44 9.32
CA PRO A 461 18.83 1.84 8.40
C PRO A 461 20.16 2.57 8.45
N SER A 462 21.24 1.86 8.10
CA SER A 462 22.52 2.48 7.80
C SER A 462 22.45 3.37 6.56
N ASN A 463 23.53 4.05 6.22
CA ASN A 463 23.71 4.54 4.86
C ASN A 463 23.61 3.40 3.86
N THR A 464 23.10 3.68 2.67
CA THR A 464 23.03 2.73 1.55
C THR A 464 24.35 2.78 0.75
N VAL A 465 24.86 1.62 0.40
CA VAL A 465 26.03 1.49 -0.47
C VAL A 465 25.67 0.78 -1.76
N PHE A 466 26.27 1.21 -2.85
CA PHE A 466 26.20 0.57 -4.16
C PHE A 466 27.55 -0.02 -4.52
N VAL A 467 27.56 -1.23 -5.03
CA VAL A 467 28.79 -1.91 -5.43
C VAL A 467 28.51 -2.81 -6.63
N GLU A 468 29.45 -2.85 -7.55
CA GLU A 468 29.40 -3.68 -8.74
C GLU A 468 30.63 -4.57 -8.78
N LEU A 469 30.45 -5.87 -9.07
CA LEU A 469 31.57 -6.73 -9.37
C LEU A 469 32.02 -6.47 -10.81
N PRO A 470 33.34 -6.39 -11.07
CA PRO A 470 33.83 -6.30 -12.43
C PRO A 470 33.36 -7.52 -13.24
N PRO A 471 33.09 -7.35 -14.53
CA PRO A 471 32.72 -8.48 -15.38
C PRO A 471 33.85 -9.53 -15.42
N PRO A 472 33.52 -10.81 -15.57
CA PRO A 472 34.54 -11.85 -15.66
C PRO A 472 35.32 -11.74 -16.97
N ASP A 473 36.57 -12.22 -16.96
CA ASP A 473 37.52 -12.08 -18.10
C ASP A 473 36.99 -12.62 -19.44
N TYR A 474 36.13 -13.66 -19.39
CA TYR A 474 35.52 -14.22 -20.62
C TYR A 474 34.49 -13.27 -21.27
N MET A 475 33.85 -12.35 -20.49
CA MET A 475 32.95 -11.34 -21.04
C MET A 475 33.71 -10.16 -21.63
N THR A 476 34.84 -9.81 -21.05
CA THR A 476 35.69 -8.71 -21.55
C THR A 476 36.42 -9.06 -22.85
N SER A 477 36.68 -10.32 -23.10
CA SER A 477 37.30 -10.80 -24.35
C SER A 477 36.35 -10.78 -25.53
N THR A 478 35.04 -11.03 -25.33
CA THR A 478 34.02 -10.97 -26.38
C THR A 478 33.68 -9.53 -26.79
N MET A 479 33.63 -8.58 -25.84
CA MET A 479 33.39 -7.17 -26.17
C MET A 479 34.53 -6.52 -26.96
N ARG A 480 35.80 -6.96 -26.75
CA ARG A 480 36.96 -6.50 -27.56
C ARG A 480 36.98 -7.04 -28.98
N ALA A 481 36.30 -8.16 -29.23
CA ALA A 481 36.21 -8.74 -30.56
C ALA A 481 35.19 -8.03 -31.46
N GLU A 482 34.15 -7.44 -30.92
CA GLU A 482 33.15 -6.67 -31.66
C GLU A 482 33.65 -5.28 -32.05
N ASP A 483 34.47 -4.62 -31.19
CA ASP A 483 35.11 -3.33 -31.50
C ASP A 483 36.21 -3.41 -32.55
N SER A 484 36.72 -4.61 -32.90
CA SER A 484 37.76 -4.80 -33.91
C SER A 484 37.20 -5.04 -35.32
N VAL A 485 35.89 -5.16 -35.52
CA VAL A 485 35.23 -5.39 -36.82
C VAL A 485 34.58 -4.12 -37.38
N ALA A 486 34.64 -3.01 -36.65
CA ALA A 486 34.07 -1.72 -37.06
C ALA A 486 35.14 -0.69 -37.51
N ASN A 487 36.22 -1.13 -38.23
CA ASN A 487 37.14 -0.28 -38.94
C ASN A 487 37.33 -0.76 -40.39
#